data_7595fb8f0c58a5029ead3c659be85aff
#
_entry.id   7595fb8f0c58a5029ead3c659be85aff
#
_cell.length_a   1.000
_cell.length_b   1.000
_cell.length_c   1.000
_cell.angle_alpha   90.00
_cell.angle_beta   90.00
_cell.angle_gamma   90.00
#
_symmetry.space_group_name_H-M   'P 1'
#
loop_
_entity.id
_entity.type
_entity.pdbx_description
1 polymer ?
#
loop_
_entity_poly.entity_id
_entity_poly.type
_entity_poly.pdbx_seq_one_letter_code
_entity_poly.pdbx_strand_id
1 'polypeptide(L)'
;MNSKKSIIAVSVATVALLLGSIAPAQADWKADLVTKGTLTNCIDPEYPPMEYYSNGTSGKIIGFDADASAALAKELKLKIKQLATSFDGLIPALTAGRCDIVWTALYLSNKRLAVADGVPYLETGPGVVVAKGNPKKISDISFSMCGTRIAVQGASANEGLVKAQDKVCQDTGKKGIAISSYPKVAETVAALLNGKVDGIVETDVACGDIVNKNAKKLEVAKGYFLGDVSFAAYIQKGSDLTPVVRKAVEKLISNGTIAKIAKKYNLDPEKLTTVGEPI
;
A
#
# COMPACT_ATOMS: atom_id res chain seq x y z
N MET A 1 89.61 45.07 3.23
CA MET A 1 88.69 44.58 2.16
C MET A 1 87.60 43.74 2.85
N ASN A 2 86.46 44.35 3.17
CA ASN A 2 85.38 43.71 3.88
C ASN A 2 84.23 43.41 2.92
N SER A 3 83.97 42.16 2.71
CA SER A 3 82.83 41.68 1.95
C SER A 3 81.60 41.53 2.92
N LYS A 4 80.59 42.36 2.72
CA LYS A 4 79.30 42.24 3.40
C LYS A 4 78.44 41.20 2.66
N LYS A 5 78.10 40.08 3.30
CA LYS A 5 77.08 39.13 2.83
C LYS A 5 75.71 39.59 3.28
N SER A 6 74.83 39.93 2.33
CA SER A 6 73.41 40.18 2.58
C SER A 6 72.65 38.85 2.63
N ILE A 7 71.99 38.64 3.74
CA ILE A 7 71.06 37.50 3.91
C ILE A 7 69.66 37.98 3.54
N ILE A 8 69.10 37.39 2.46
CA ILE A 8 67.71 37.60 2.04
C ILE A 8 66.84 36.60 2.84
N ALA A 9 66.00 37.09 3.73
CA ALA A 9 64.99 36.29 4.42
C ALA A 9 63.77 36.11 3.49
N VAL A 10 63.54 34.88 3.05
CA VAL A 10 62.33 34.50 2.32
C VAL A 10 61.24 34.15 3.34
N SER A 11 60.23 35.03 3.46
CA SER A 11 59.04 34.75 4.30
C SER A 11 58.09 33.86 3.51
N VAL A 12 57.94 32.60 3.92
CA VAL A 12 56.92 31.67 3.39
C VAL A 12 55.60 31.98 4.12
N ALA A 13 54.68 32.62 3.41
CA ALA A 13 53.31 32.80 3.88
C ALA A 13 52.52 31.51 3.71
N THR A 14 52.22 30.82 4.79
CA THR A 14 51.37 29.62 4.80
C THR A 14 49.93 30.04 4.68
N VAL A 15 49.34 29.90 3.49
CA VAL A 15 47.90 30.06 3.24
C VAL A 15 47.21 28.78 3.75
N ALA A 16 46.63 28.83 4.94
CA ALA A 16 45.74 27.76 5.39
C ALA A 16 44.42 27.82 4.65
N LEU A 17 44.23 26.93 3.67
CA LEU A 17 42.94 26.68 3.04
C LEU A 17 42.00 26.04 4.09
N LEU A 18 41.06 26.84 4.62
CA LEU A 18 39.90 26.36 5.36
C LEU A 18 38.98 25.66 4.35
N LEU A 19 39.16 24.36 4.17
CA LEU A 19 38.18 23.48 3.56
C LEU A 19 37.02 23.34 4.55
N GLY A 20 36.09 24.30 4.52
CA GLY A 20 34.81 24.16 5.17
C GLY A 20 34.10 22.95 4.57
N SER A 21 33.96 21.89 5.32
CA SER A 21 33.09 20.77 4.99
C SER A 21 31.64 21.30 4.85
N ILE A 22 31.20 21.52 3.62
CA ILE A 22 29.80 21.75 3.31
C ILE A 22 29.13 20.40 3.55
N ALA A 23 28.64 20.18 4.77
CA ALA A 23 27.71 19.10 5.04
C ALA A 23 26.50 19.33 4.11
N PRO A 24 26.05 18.33 3.34
CA PRO A 24 24.85 18.49 2.54
C PRO A 24 23.71 18.91 3.48
N ALA A 25 23.05 20.03 3.16
CA ALA A 25 21.87 20.47 3.88
C ALA A 25 20.86 19.32 3.81
N GLN A 26 20.58 18.70 4.95
CA GLN A 26 19.58 17.64 5.00
C GLN A 26 18.25 18.31 4.70
N ALA A 27 17.65 17.93 3.55
CA ALA A 27 16.40 18.51 3.12
C ALA A 27 15.37 18.41 4.26
N ASP A 28 14.71 19.53 4.56
CA ASP A 28 13.69 19.59 5.61
C ASP A 28 12.37 19.04 5.06
N TRP A 29 12.28 17.72 4.96
CA TRP A 29 11.07 17.03 4.52
C TRP A 29 9.80 17.46 5.29
N LYS A 30 9.94 18.08 6.48
CA LYS A 30 8.81 18.58 7.27
C LYS A 30 8.24 19.89 6.69
N ALA A 31 9.02 20.59 5.89
CA ALA A 31 8.53 21.80 5.20
C ALA A 31 7.51 21.45 4.11
N ASP A 32 7.60 20.24 3.53
CA ASP A 32 6.76 19.78 2.41
C ASP A 32 5.44 19.14 2.87
N LEU A 33 5.24 18.97 4.18
CA LEU A 33 3.98 18.41 4.69
C LEU A 33 2.79 19.30 4.35
N VAL A 34 1.69 18.70 3.90
CA VAL A 34 0.41 19.36 3.58
C VAL A 34 -0.06 20.26 4.74
N THR A 35 0.17 19.80 5.95
CA THR A 35 -0.09 20.58 7.17
C THR A 35 1.11 20.47 8.10
N LYS A 36 1.74 21.61 8.43
CA LYS A 36 2.90 21.64 9.32
C LYS A 36 2.66 20.87 10.62
N GLY A 37 3.57 19.94 10.94
CA GLY A 37 3.51 19.13 12.15
C GLY A 37 2.45 18.01 12.15
N THR A 38 1.82 17.74 11.00
CA THR A 38 0.78 16.73 10.86
C THR A 38 1.08 15.84 9.65
N LEU A 39 1.04 14.53 9.81
CA LEU A 39 1.05 13.55 8.72
C LEU A 39 -0.40 13.35 8.28
N THR A 40 -0.72 13.79 7.06
CA THR A 40 -2.05 13.59 6.46
C THR A 40 -2.02 12.30 5.65
N ASN A 41 -2.79 11.30 6.09
CA ASN A 41 -2.94 10.01 5.40
C ASN A 41 -4.27 9.97 4.64
N CYS A 42 -4.23 9.83 3.31
CA CYS A 42 -5.41 9.45 2.52
C CYS A 42 -5.68 7.95 2.73
N ILE A 43 -6.93 7.63 3.07
CA ILE A 43 -7.35 6.28 3.46
C ILE A 43 -8.78 6.02 3.00
N ASP A 44 -9.07 4.82 2.46
CA ASP A 44 -10.44 4.41 2.08
C ASP A 44 -11.06 3.57 3.21
N PRO A 45 -11.88 4.15 4.10
CA PRO A 45 -12.33 3.46 5.32
C PRO A 45 -13.51 2.50 5.10
N GLU A 46 -13.41 1.67 4.07
CA GLU A 46 -14.43 0.68 3.67
C GLU A 46 -13.87 -0.74 3.54
N TYR A 47 -12.68 -1.01 4.12
CA TYR A 47 -11.92 -2.23 3.89
C TYR A 47 -11.47 -2.94 5.20
N PRO A 48 -12.41 -3.46 6.02
CA PRO A 48 -12.06 -4.20 7.23
C PRO A 48 -11.32 -5.51 6.91
N PRO A 49 -10.33 -5.92 7.73
CA PRO A 49 -9.92 -5.32 8.99
C PRO A 49 -8.83 -4.24 8.86
N MET A 50 -8.47 -3.84 7.62
CA MET A 50 -7.37 -2.92 7.34
C MET A 50 -7.74 -1.48 7.73
N GLU A 51 -8.84 -0.94 7.20
CA GLU A 51 -9.37 0.38 7.52
C GLU A 51 -10.89 0.43 7.36
N TYR A 52 -11.57 0.94 8.37
CA TYR A 52 -13.03 1.04 8.35
C TYR A 52 -13.55 2.03 9.40
N TYR A 53 -14.78 2.47 9.21
CA TYR A 53 -15.45 3.32 10.20
C TYR A 53 -15.93 2.52 11.41
N SER A 54 -15.70 3.05 12.62
CA SER A 54 -16.11 2.40 13.88
C SER A 54 -17.61 2.16 13.99
N ASN A 55 -18.43 2.94 13.29
CA ASN A 55 -19.89 2.82 13.26
C ASN A 55 -20.42 2.28 11.92
N GLY A 56 -19.59 1.53 11.18
CA GLY A 56 -19.94 0.96 9.88
C GLY A 56 -19.77 1.94 8.72
N THR A 57 -20.42 3.09 8.72
CA THR A 57 -20.37 4.08 7.62
C THR A 57 -19.90 5.46 8.07
N SER A 58 -19.60 5.63 9.37
CA SER A 58 -19.21 6.92 9.96
C SER A 58 -18.41 6.72 11.24
N GLY A 59 -17.98 7.82 11.84
CA GLY A 59 -17.25 7.81 13.11
C GLY A 59 -15.74 7.82 12.89
N LYS A 60 -15.01 7.30 13.88
CA LYS A 60 -13.54 7.23 13.81
C LYS A 60 -13.12 6.15 12.81
N ILE A 61 -12.11 6.46 12.00
CA ILE A 61 -11.45 5.46 11.16
C ILE A 61 -10.53 4.62 12.06
N ILE A 62 -10.72 3.31 12.02
CA ILE A 62 -10.02 2.29 12.78
C ILE A 62 -9.57 1.17 11.83
N GLY A 63 -8.76 0.24 12.31
CA GLY A 63 -8.23 -0.85 11.51
C GLY A 63 -6.70 -0.88 11.56
N PHE A 64 -6.12 -1.90 10.95
CA PHE A 64 -4.69 -2.10 10.94
C PHE A 64 -3.95 -0.89 10.35
N ASP A 65 -4.36 -0.42 9.17
CA ASP A 65 -3.69 0.68 8.47
C ASP A 65 -3.89 2.03 9.16
N ALA A 66 -5.07 2.25 9.76
CA ALA A 66 -5.32 3.44 10.56
C ALA A 66 -4.41 3.50 11.79
N ASP A 67 -4.23 2.37 12.49
CA ASP A 67 -3.37 2.30 13.68
C ASP A 67 -1.89 2.31 13.29
N ALA A 68 -1.49 1.66 12.19
CA ALA A 68 -0.11 1.62 11.70
C ALA A 68 0.36 3.00 11.21
N SER A 69 -0.46 3.72 10.43
CA SER A 69 -0.16 5.09 10.02
C SER A 69 -0.10 6.07 11.20
N ALA A 70 -0.92 5.85 12.24
CA ALA A 70 -0.84 6.62 13.48
C ALA A 70 0.46 6.32 14.26
N ALA A 71 0.93 5.07 14.26
CA ALA A 71 2.21 4.70 14.85
C ALA A 71 3.38 5.33 14.08
N LEU A 72 3.31 5.37 12.73
CA LEU A 72 4.28 6.08 11.90
C LEU A 72 4.32 7.57 12.24
N ALA A 73 3.18 8.25 12.30
CA ALA A 73 3.14 9.66 12.66
C ALA A 73 3.78 9.93 14.04
N LYS A 74 3.48 9.07 15.02
CA LYS A 74 4.08 9.15 16.37
C LYS A 74 5.61 8.97 16.32
N GLU A 75 6.13 8.00 15.56
CA GLU A 75 7.57 7.78 15.39
C GLU A 75 8.25 9.01 14.77
N LEU A 76 7.58 9.66 13.80
CA LEU A 76 8.06 10.90 13.16
C LEU A 76 7.84 12.17 14.01
N LYS A 77 7.24 12.04 15.21
CA LYS A 77 6.86 13.15 16.10
C LYS A 77 5.88 14.12 15.42
N LEU A 78 4.93 13.58 14.68
CA LEU A 78 3.85 14.29 14.01
C LEU A 78 2.50 13.91 14.61
N LYS A 79 1.50 14.78 14.43
CA LYS A 79 0.09 14.41 14.60
C LYS A 79 -0.34 13.57 13.39
N ILE A 80 -1.37 12.72 13.56
CA ILE A 80 -2.00 12.03 12.44
C ILE A 80 -3.32 12.70 12.07
N LYS A 81 -3.57 12.84 10.76
CA LYS A 81 -4.87 13.19 10.20
C LYS A 81 -5.25 12.12 9.19
N GLN A 82 -6.30 11.35 9.48
CA GLN A 82 -6.89 10.42 8.51
C GLN A 82 -7.84 11.20 7.61
N LEU A 83 -7.58 11.24 6.31
CA LEU A 83 -8.41 11.89 5.30
C LEU A 83 -9.14 10.82 4.49
N ALA A 84 -10.43 10.60 4.81
CA ALA A 84 -11.25 9.67 4.06
C ALA A 84 -11.30 10.06 2.57
N THR A 85 -11.00 9.11 1.72
CA THR A 85 -10.86 9.30 0.27
C THR A 85 -11.38 8.03 -0.40
N SER A 86 -12.15 8.17 -1.50
CA SER A 86 -12.59 6.99 -2.27
C SER A 86 -11.39 6.25 -2.86
N PHE A 87 -11.52 4.94 -3.04
CA PHE A 87 -10.43 4.08 -3.51
C PHE A 87 -9.77 4.58 -4.81
N ASP A 88 -10.59 4.93 -5.80
CA ASP A 88 -10.13 5.47 -7.09
C ASP A 88 -9.50 6.86 -7.00
N GLY A 89 -9.83 7.62 -5.94
CA GLY A 89 -9.31 8.96 -5.66
C GLY A 89 -7.99 8.98 -4.89
N LEU A 90 -7.51 7.86 -4.33
CA LEU A 90 -6.33 7.82 -3.44
C LEU A 90 -5.05 8.32 -4.10
N ILE A 91 -4.61 7.69 -5.19
CA ILE A 91 -3.37 8.09 -5.90
C ILE A 91 -3.51 9.48 -6.52
N PRO A 92 -4.64 9.84 -7.18
CA PRO A 92 -4.88 11.23 -7.59
C PRO A 92 -4.80 12.25 -6.45
N ALA A 93 -5.31 11.95 -5.26
CA ALA A 93 -5.21 12.85 -4.11
C ALA A 93 -3.77 13.03 -3.63
N LEU A 94 -2.97 11.95 -3.63
CA LEU A 94 -1.55 11.99 -3.30
C LEU A 94 -0.77 12.86 -4.29
N THR A 95 -0.92 12.60 -5.59
CA THR A 95 -0.20 13.33 -6.64
C THR A 95 -0.60 14.80 -6.73
N ALA A 96 -1.83 15.14 -6.32
CA ALA A 96 -2.31 16.50 -6.19
C ALA A 96 -1.89 17.20 -4.88
N GLY A 97 -1.09 16.55 -4.02
CA GLY A 97 -0.62 17.13 -2.76
C GLY A 97 -1.72 17.33 -1.71
N ARG A 98 -2.80 16.53 -1.75
CA ARG A 98 -3.89 16.62 -0.76
C ARG A 98 -3.61 15.81 0.50
N CYS A 99 -2.67 14.87 0.45
CA CYS A 99 -2.15 14.11 1.56
C CYS A 99 -0.64 13.86 1.39
N ASP A 100 0.04 13.58 2.49
CA ASP A 100 1.47 13.30 2.54
C ASP A 100 1.77 11.84 2.20
N ILE A 101 0.83 10.96 2.57
CA ILE A 101 0.95 9.51 2.42
C ILE A 101 -0.43 8.90 2.08
N VAL A 102 -0.41 7.80 1.35
CA VAL A 102 -1.54 6.89 1.19
C VAL A 102 -1.16 5.57 1.84
N TRP A 103 -1.75 5.27 2.99
CA TRP A 103 -1.56 4.00 3.69
C TRP A 103 -2.94 3.37 3.92
N THR A 104 -3.33 2.46 3.03
CA THR A 104 -4.70 1.93 2.91
C THR A 104 -4.75 0.70 2.01
N ALA A 105 -4.12 -0.39 2.39
CA ALA A 105 -4.13 -1.70 1.73
C ALA A 105 -3.99 -1.69 0.18
N LEU A 106 -3.20 -0.76 -0.36
CA LEU A 106 -2.91 -0.74 -1.79
C LEU A 106 -1.78 -1.70 -2.14
N TYR A 107 -1.98 -2.58 -3.11
CA TYR A 107 -0.89 -3.40 -3.65
C TYR A 107 0.27 -2.55 -4.18
N LEU A 108 1.49 -2.97 -3.92
CA LEU A 108 2.68 -2.52 -4.63
C LEU A 108 2.52 -2.91 -6.10
N SER A 109 2.47 -1.94 -7.02
CA SER A 109 2.28 -2.23 -8.44
C SER A 109 3.08 -1.29 -9.32
N ASN A 110 3.55 -1.80 -10.47
CA ASN A 110 4.30 -1.02 -11.45
C ASN A 110 3.54 0.24 -11.89
N LYS A 111 2.23 0.14 -12.06
CA LYS A 111 1.37 1.28 -12.43
C LYS A 111 1.43 2.41 -11.39
N ARG A 112 1.39 2.08 -10.10
CA ARG A 112 1.45 3.07 -9.01
C ARG A 112 2.86 3.59 -8.82
N LEU A 113 3.88 2.72 -8.95
CA LEU A 113 5.29 3.11 -8.83
C LEU A 113 5.75 4.05 -9.95
N ALA A 114 5.06 4.10 -11.08
CA ALA A 114 5.33 5.10 -12.12
C ALA A 114 5.09 6.53 -11.66
N VAL A 115 4.14 6.76 -10.71
CA VAL A 115 3.68 8.10 -10.29
C VAL A 115 3.86 8.39 -8.79
N ALA A 116 4.23 7.39 -8.00
CA ALA A 116 4.44 7.51 -6.54
C ALA A 116 5.57 6.59 -6.10
N ASP A 117 6.19 6.85 -4.95
CA ASP A 117 7.12 5.93 -4.32
C ASP A 117 6.35 4.99 -3.39
N GLY A 118 6.71 3.71 -3.37
CA GLY A 118 6.08 2.70 -2.54
C GLY A 118 7.01 2.20 -1.41
N VAL A 119 6.44 2.03 -0.23
CA VAL A 119 7.11 1.39 0.92
C VAL A 119 6.27 0.18 1.33
N PRO A 120 6.68 -1.05 1.00
CA PRO A 120 5.97 -2.26 1.41
C PRO A 120 5.88 -2.37 2.94
N TYR A 121 4.80 -3.00 3.44
CA TYR A 121 4.64 -3.21 4.88
C TYR A 121 4.00 -4.55 5.29
N LEU A 122 3.28 -5.22 4.37
CA LEU A 122 2.60 -6.50 4.66
C LEU A 122 2.49 -7.33 3.38
N GLU A 123 2.91 -8.59 3.42
CA GLU A 123 2.68 -9.55 2.35
C GLU A 123 1.20 -9.93 2.27
N THR A 124 0.71 -10.09 1.06
CA THR A 124 -0.68 -10.43 0.73
C THR A 124 -0.74 -11.10 -0.63
N GLY A 125 -1.92 -11.44 -1.09
CA GLY A 125 -2.13 -11.97 -2.42
C GLY A 125 -3.60 -11.90 -2.82
N PRO A 126 -3.94 -12.12 -4.10
CA PRO A 126 -5.32 -12.20 -4.53
C PRO A 126 -5.97 -13.46 -3.99
N GLY A 127 -7.24 -13.35 -3.62
CA GLY A 127 -8.11 -14.44 -3.25
C GLY A 127 -9.41 -14.42 -4.05
N VAL A 128 -10.13 -15.54 -4.04
CA VAL A 128 -11.43 -15.65 -4.71
C VAL A 128 -12.48 -16.10 -3.71
N VAL A 129 -13.56 -15.31 -3.58
CA VAL A 129 -14.74 -15.69 -2.79
C VAL A 129 -15.83 -16.15 -3.74
N VAL A 130 -16.47 -17.26 -3.41
CA VAL A 130 -17.55 -17.89 -4.18
C VAL A 130 -18.73 -18.22 -3.28
N ALA A 131 -19.88 -18.50 -3.89
CA ALA A 131 -21.03 -19.04 -3.18
C ALA A 131 -20.69 -20.42 -2.58
N LYS A 132 -21.29 -20.75 -1.43
CA LYS A 132 -21.07 -22.00 -0.71
C LYS A 132 -21.27 -23.19 -1.63
N GLY A 133 -20.32 -24.15 -1.56
CA GLY A 133 -20.29 -25.32 -2.44
C GLY A 133 -19.72 -25.05 -3.84
N ASN A 134 -19.29 -23.83 -4.13
CA ASN A 134 -18.58 -23.44 -5.36
C ASN A 134 -19.19 -24.04 -6.65
N PRO A 135 -20.42 -23.68 -7.01
CA PRO A 135 -21.16 -24.34 -8.12
C PRO A 135 -20.51 -24.17 -9.49
N LYS A 136 -19.62 -23.18 -9.64
CA LYS A 136 -18.87 -22.94 -10.89
C LYS A 136 -17.48 -23.57 -10.88
N LYS A 137 -17.06 -24.21 -9.77
CA LYS A 137 -15.76 -24.85 -9.60
C LYS A 137 -14.58 -23.90 -9.87
N ILE A 138 -14.73 -22.63 -9.48
CA ILE A 138 -13.65 -21.64 -9.58
C ILE A 138 -12.60 -22.00 -8.54
N SER A 139 -11.35 -22.22 -8.95
CA SER A 139 -10.24 -22.54 -8.03
C SER A 139 -9.36 -21.33 -7.73
N ASP A 140 -9.08 -20.52 -8.74
CA ASP A 140 -8.11 -19.42 -8.70
C ASP A 140 -8.34 -18.47 -9.88
N ILE A 141 -7.43 -17.50 -10.08
CA ILE A 141 -7.40 -16.62 -11.27
C ILE A 141 -6.70 -17.37 -12.40
N SER A 142 -7.44 -18.30 -12.99
CA SER A 142 -6.94 -19.21 -14.05
C SER A 142 -8.04 -19.54 -15.06
N PHE A 143 -7.83 -20.59 -15.82
CA PHE A 143 -8.85 -21.12 -16.75
C PHE A 143 -10.16 -21.54 -16.06
N SER A 144 -10.14 -21.73 -14.73
CA SER A 144 -11.36 -22.02 -13.96
C SER A 144 -12.36 -20.85 -13.97
N MET A 145 -11.89 -19.64 -14.24
CA MET A 145 -12.74 -18.44 -14.36
C MET A 145 -13.34 -18.23 -15.75
N CYS A 146 -12.84 -18.91 -16.79
CA CYS A 146 -13.33 -18.69 -18.14
C CYS A 146 -14.84 -19.00 -18.24
N GLY A 147 -15.60 -18.06 -18.82
CA GLY A 147 -17.06 -18.16 -18.98
C GLY A 147 -17.87 -17.86 -17.72
N THR A 148 -17.24 -17.46 -16.62
CA THR A 148 -17.91 -17.05 -15.38
C THR A 148 -18.15 -15.55 -15.30
N ARG A 149 -18.93 -15.12 -14.29
CA ARG A 149 -19.21 -13.71 -13.98
C ARG A 149 -18.43 -13.35 -12.71
N ILE A 150 -17.51 -12.41 -12.81
CA ILE A 150 -16.62 -12.03 -11.69
C ILE A 150 -16.84 -10.57 -11.34
N ALA A 151 -17.00 -10.28 -10.04
CA ALA A 151 -16.99 -8.93 -9.52
C ALA A 151 -15.61 -8.58 -8.95
N VAL A 152 -15.22 -7.32 -9.14
CA VAL A 152 -13.98 -6.72 -8.62
C VAL A 152 -14.25 -5.29 -8.15
N GLN A 153 -13.42 -4.78 -7.25
CA GLN A 153 -13.42 -3.34 -7.01
C GLN A 153 -12.73 -2.63 -8.19
N GLY A 154 -13.40 -1.61 -8.73
CA GLY A 154 -12.87 -0.80 -9.84
C GLY A 154 -11.57 -0.08 -9.46
N ALA A 155 -10.70 0.13 -10.43
CA ALA A 155 -9.36 0.71 -10.28
C ALA A 155 -8.40 -0.10 -9.36
N SER A 156 -8.81 -1.29 -8.88
CA SER A 156 -7.94 -2.17 -8.11
C SER A 156 -6.93 -2.90 -9.01
N ALA A 157 -5.85 -3.41 -8.41
CA ALA A 157 -4.93 -4.29 -9.12
C ALA A 157 -5.61 -5.62 -9.47
N ASN A 158 -6.52 -6.12 -8.61
CA ASN A 158 -7.31 -7.33 -8.87
C ASN A 158 -8.16 -7.20 -10.14
N GLU A 159 -8.73 -6.02 -10.42
CA GLU A 159 -9.41 -5.77 -11.70
C GLU A 159 -8.47 -5.99 -12.90
N GLY A 160 -7.21 -5.53 -12.77
CA GLY A 160 -6.18 -5.75 -13.78
C GLY A 160 -5.87 -7.24 -14.00
N LEU A 161 -5.73 -8.00 -12.91
CA LEU A 161 -5.46 -9.44 -12.96
C LEU A 161 -6.62 -10.19 -13.65
N VAL A 162 -7.87 -9.89 -13.29
CA VAL A 162 -9.04 -10.53 -13.93
C VAL A 162 -9.17 -10.16 -15.40
N LYS A 163 -8.89 -8.90 -15.79
CA LYS A 163 -8.86 -8.49 -17.20
C LYS A 163 -7.76 -9.21 -17.99
N ALA A 164 -6.58 -9.40 -17.40
CA ALA A 164 -5.51 -10.18 -18.04
C ALA A 164 -5.93 -11.64 -18.23
N GLN A 165 -6.56 -12.24 -17.22
CA GLN A 165 -7.07 -13.62 -17.32
C GLN A 165 -8.22 -13.74 -18.34
N ASP A 166 -9.09 -12.74 -18.45
CA ASP A 166 -10.14 -12.70 -19.49
C ASP A 166 -9.53 -12.75 -20.89
N LYS A 167 -8.49 -11.95 -21.12
CA LYS A 167 -7.75 -12.00 -22.40
C LYS A 167 -7.15 -13.38 -22.65
N VAL A 168 -6.54 -14.03 -21.66
CA VAL A 168 -6.02 -15.40 -21.79
C VAL A 168 -7.14 -16.39 -22.15
N CYS A 169 -8.33 -16.28 -21.56
CA CYS A 169 -9.46 -17.11 -21.93
C CYS A 169 -9.83 -16.95 -23.42
N GLN A 170 -9.95 -15.71 -23.89
CA GLN A 170 -10.32 -15.39 -25.28
C GLN A 170 -9.24 -15.84 -26.28
N ASP A 171 -7.98 -15.54 -26.01
CA ASP A 171 -6.83 -15.91 -26.86
C ASP A 171 -6.69 -17.44 -27.01
N THR A 172 -7.18 -18.22 -26.04
CA THR A 172 -7.17 -19.68 -26.07
C THR A 172 -8.50 -20.30 -26.56
N GLY A 173 -9.38 -19.48 -27.15
CA GLY A 173 -10.66 -19.94 -27.71
C GLY A 173 -11.71 -20.32 -26.64
N LYS A 174 -11.50 -19.96 -25.39
CA LYS A 174 -12.50 -20.16 -24.33
C LYS A 174 -13.43 -18.94 -24.23
N LYS A 175 -14.58 -19.14 -23.61
CA LYS A 175 -15.50 -18.04 -23.32
C LYS A 175 -14.82 -17.08 -22.32
N GLY A 176 -14.85 -15.78 -22.63
CA GLY A 176 -14.32 -14.73 -21.76
C GLY A 176 -15.02 -14.65 -20.41
N ILE A 177 -14.44 -13.88 -19.50
CA ILE A 177 -14.96 -13.60 -18.16
C ILE A 177 -15.88 -12.38 -18.25
N ALA A 178 -17.11 -12.47 -17.74
CA ALA A 178 -17.98 -11.31 -17.61
C ALA A 178 -17.61 -10.53 -16.35
N ILE A 179 -16.82 -9.47 -16.50
CA ILE A 179 -16.30 -8.67 -15.40
C ILE A 179 -17.28 -7.56 -15.02
N SER A 180 -17.61 -7.45 -13.74
CA SER A 180 -18.41 -6.37 -13.16
C SER A 180 -17.58 -5.59 -12.16
N SER A 181 -17.27 -4.32 -12.48
CA SER A 181 -16.50 -3.44 -11.60
C SER A 181 -17.45 -2.61 -10.74
N TYR A 182 -17.20 -2.59 -9.42
CA TYR A 182 -17.97 -1.85 -8.45
C TYR A 182 -17.08 -0.84 -7.72
N PRO A 183 -17.61 0.33 -7.31
CA PRO A 183 -16.82 1.31 -6.54
C PRO A 183 -16.34 0.78 -5.18
N LYS A 184 -17.13 -0.10 -4.55
CA LYS A 184 -16.92 -0.57 -3.18
C LYS A 184 -16.94 -2.10 -3.07
N VAL A 185 -16.09 -2.64 -2.19
CA VAL A 185 -16.05 -4.09 -1.90
C VAL A 185 -17.40 -4.60 -1.38
N ALA A 186 -18.09 -3.83 -0.54
CA ALA A 186 -19.42 -4.22 -0.06
C ALA A 186 -20.44 -4.47 -1.19
N GLU A 187 -20.32 -3.76 -2.31
CA GLU A 187 -21.18 -3.93 -3.50
C GLU A 187 -20.84 -5.21 -4.27
N THR A 188 -19.55 -5.58 -4.36
CA THR A 188 -19.14 -6.88 -4.95
C THR A 188 -19.71 -8.03 -4.13
N VAL A 189 -19.65 -7.92 -2.78
CA VAL A 189 -20.23 -8.92 -1.87
C VAL A 189 -21.74 -9.03 -2.05
N ALA A 190 -22.45 -7.90 -2.13
CA ALA A 190 -23.88 -7.88 -2.39
C ALA A 190 -24.24 -8.52 -3.75
N ALA A 191 -23.43 -8.27 -4.78
CA ALA A 191 -23.63 -8.88 -6.12
C ALA A 191 -23.50 -10.41 -6.06
N LEU A 192 -22.52 -10.94 -5.32
CA LEU A 192 -22.34 -12.39 -5.14
C LEU A 192 -23.47 -12.99 -4.32
N LEU A 193 -23.84 -12.40 -3.19
CA LEU A 193 -24.93 -12.88 -2.34
C LEU A 193 -26.29 -12.91 -3.06
N ASN A 194 -26.50 -12.01 -4.03
CA ASN A 194 -27.70 -11.94 -4.88
C ASN A 194 -27.60 -12.77 -6.17
N GLY A 195 -26.53 -13.54 -6.38
CA GLY A 195 -26.34 -14.40 -7.54
C GLY A 195 -26.14 -13.64 -8.87
N LYS A 196 -25.82 -12.34 -8.83
CA LYS A 196 -25.51 -11.54 -10.02
C LYS A 196 -24.17 -11.93 -10.63
N VAL A 197 -23.22 -12.37 -9.78
CA VAL A 197 -21.88 -12.85 -10.16
C VAL A 197 -21.63 -14.23 -9.58
N ASP A 198 -20.63 -14.94 -10.11
CA ASP A 198 -20.26 -16.29 -9.69
C ASP A 198 -19.10 -16.30 -8.70
N GLY A 199 -18.32 -15.20 -8.63
CA GLY A 199 -17.24 -15.01 -7.70
C GLY A 199 -16.82 -13.55 -7.57
N ILE A 200 -16.01 -13.29 -6.55
CA ILE A 200 -15.34 -12.01 -6.29
C ILE A 200 -13.85 -12.26 -6.25
N VAL A 201 -13.05 -11.39 -6.86
CA VAL A 201 -11.59 -11.37 -6.64
C VAL A 201 -11.24 -10.21 -5.74
N GLU A 202 -10.62 -10.53 -4.62
CA GLU A 202 -10.18 -9.61 -3.58
C GLU A 202 -8.84 -10.06 -3.00
N THR A 203 -8.29 -9.30 -2.04
CA THR A 203 -7.11 -9.74 -1.30
C THR A 203 -7.46 -10.92 -0.38
N ASP A 204 -6.48 -11.74 -0.03
CA ASP A 204 -6.63 -12.83 0.93
C ASP A 204 -7.18 -12.34 2.28
N VAL A 205 -6.73 -11.16 2.73
CA VAL A 205 -7.19 -10.51 3.96
C VAL A 205 -8.69 -10.18 3.89
N ALA A 206 -9.16 -9.55 2.80
CA ALA A 206 -10.57 -9.23 2.61
C ALA A 206 -11.40 -10.49 2.42
N CYS A 207 -10.92 -11.49 1.67
CA CYS A 207 -11.58 -12.76 1.50
C CYS A 207 -11.90 -13.42 2.84
N GLY A 208 -10.94 -13.41 3.78
CA GLY A 208 -11.13 -13.92 5.13
C GLY A 208 -12.26 -13.20 5.89
N ASP A 209 -12.24 -11.87 5.89
CA ASP A 209 -13.28 -11.06 6.56
C ASP A 209 -14.68 -11.27 5.92
N ILE A 210 -14.75 -11.24 4.59
CA ILE A 210 -16.00 -11.47 3.83
C ILE A 210 -16.62 -12.82 4.18
N VAL A 211 -15.82 -13.89 4.16
CA VAL A 211 -16.30 -15.24 4.45
C VAL A 211 -16.67 -15.39 5.92
N ASN A 212 -15.88 -14.86 6.86
CA ASN A 212 -16.24 -14.90 8.30
C ASN A 212 -17.60 -14.27 8.59
N LYS A 213 -17.91 -13.14 7.94
CA LYS A 213 -19.21 -12.46 8.07
C LYS A 213 -20.34 -13.20 7.36
N ASN A 214 -20.04 -14.07 6.40
CA ASN A 214 -21.03 -14.74 5.55
C ASN A 214 -20.84 -16.27 5.47
N ALA A 215 -20.30 -16.91 6.49
CA ALA A 215 -19.84 -18.31 6.49
C ALA A 215 -20.89 -19.36 6.07
N LYS A 216 -22.20 -19.04 6.23
CA LYS A 216 -23.29 -19.93 5.79
C LYS A 216 -23.55 -19.88 4.28
N LYS A 217 -23.14 -18.79 3.62
CA LYS A 217 -23.46 -18.51 2.20
C LYS A 217 -22.24 -18.45 1.28
N LEU A 218 -21.09 -18.08 1.82
CA LEU A 218 -19.85 -17.86 1.05
C LEU A 218 -18.71 -18.75 1.56
N GLU A 219 -17.75 -18.99 0.69
CA GLU A 219 -16.49 -19.64 1.02
C GLU A 219 -15.35 -19.06 0.16
N VAL A 220 -14.12 -19.18 0.65
CA VAL A 220 -12.93 -18.92 -0.17
C VAL A 220 -12.76 -20.10 -1.12
N ALA A 221 -12.59 -19.85 -2.41
CA ALA A 221 -12.29 -20.88 -3.39
C ALA A 221 -10.97 -21.56 -3.02
N LYS A 222 -10.96 -22.88 -3.11
CA LYS A 222 -9.73 -23.67 -2.90
C LYS A 222 -8.86 -23.54 -4.14
N GLY A 223 -7.70 -22.94 -4.00
CA GLY A 223 -6.73 -22.76 -5.07
C GLY A 223 -5.42 -22.21 -4.53
N TYR A 224 -4.47 -22.04 -5.40
CA TYR A 224 -3.18 -21.46 -5.06
C TYR A 224 -3.28 -19.94 -5.14
N PHE A 225 -3.09 -19.26 -4.02
CA PHE A 225 -2.95 -17.81 -3.97
C PHE A 225 -1.48 -17.48 -3.92
N LEU A 226 -0.99 -16.73 -4.91
CA LEU A 226 0.37 -16.20 -4.91
C LEU A 226 0.44 -15.16 -3.80
N GLY A 227 1.07 -15.51 -2.68
CA GLY A 227 1.36 -14.58 -1.59
C GLY A 227 2.63 -13.76 -1.84
N ASP A 228 2.87 -13.40 -3.10
CA ASP A 228 4.10 -12.75 -3.58
C ASP A 228 3.93 -11.25 -3.84
N VAL A 229 2.78 -10.69 -3.52
CA VAL A 229 2.54 -9.25 -3.56
C VAL A 229 2.55 -8.65 -2.16
N SER A 230 2.80 -7.35 -2.05
CA SER A 230 2.76 -6.63 -0.79
C SER A 230 1.79 -5.47 -0.85
N PHE A 231 1.13 -5.17 0.27
CA PHE A 231 0.60 -3.84 0.48
C PHE A 231 1.74 -2.85 0.69
N ALA A 232 1.58 -1.64 0.17
CA ALA A 232 2.56 -0.58 0.31
C ALA A 232 1.90 0.75 0.69
N ALA A 233 2.61 1.50 1.53
CA ALA A 233 2.33 2.91 1.75
C ALA A 233 2.93 3.70 0.59
N TYR A 234 2.17 4.66 0.03
CA TYR A 234 2.62 5.47 -1.10
C TYR A 234 2.87 6.91 -0.68
N ILE A 235 3.95 7.48 -1.21
CA ILE A 235 4.39 8.85 -1.00
C ILE A 235 4.56 9.51 -2.38
N GLN A 236 4.51 10.83 -2.49
CA GLN A 236 4.78 11.50 -3.76
C GLN A 236 6.12 11.06 -4.36
N LYS A 237 6.13 10.89 -5.66
CA LYS A 237 7.31 10.43 -6.40
C LYS A 237 8.51 11.34 -6.17
N GLY A 238 9.64 10.75 -5.73
CA GLY A 238 10.89 11.47 -5.48
C GLY A 238 10.87 12.38 -4.24
N SER A 239 9.90 12.24 -3.34
CA SER A 239 9.82 13.02 -2.11
C SER A 239 10.92 12.65 -1.12
N ASP A 240 11.50 13.65 -0.46
CA ASP A 240 12.45 13.46 0.66
C ASP A 240 11.80 12.77 1.88
N LEU A 241 10.47 12.71 1.92
CA LEU A 241 9.73 11.96 2.93
C LEU A 241 9.85 10.43 2.73
N THR A 242 10.07 9.96 1.49
CA THR A 242 10.14 8.52 1.16
C THR A 242 11.18 7.75 1.99
N PRO A 243 12.48 8.14 2.03
CA PRO A 243 13.48 7.44 2.83
C PRO A 243 13.19 7.53 4.33
N VAL A 244 12.57 8.62 4.79
CA VAL A 244 12.19 8.81 6.19
C VAL A 244 11.08 7.84 6.59
N VAL A 245 10.03 7.70 5.76
CA VAL A 245 8.94 6.75 5.97
C VAL A 245 9.47 5.32 5.95
N ARG A 246 10.29 4.94 4.95
CA ARG A 246 10.89 3.61 4.87
C ARG A 246 11.64 3.24 6.16
N LYS A 247 12.56 4.08 6.59
CA LYS A 247 13.34 3.86 7.82
C LYS A 247 12.45 3.76 9.06
N ALA A 248 11.39 4.58 9.15
CA ALA A 248 10.46 4.53 10.27
C ALA A 248 9.61 3.25 10.26
N VAL A 249 9.15 2.79 9.09
CA VAL A 249 8.41 1.52 8.95
C VAL A 249 9.30 0.34 9.33
N GLU A 250 10.54 0.27 8.84
CA GLU A 250 11.53 -0.74 9.22
C GLU A 250 11.73 -0.80 10.74
N LYS A 251 11.87 0.37 11.38
CA LYS A 251 12.00 0.46 12.83
C LYS A 251 10.74 -0.02 13.57
N LEU A 252 9.54 0.33 13.08
CA LEU A 252 8.28 -0.06 13.71
C LEU A 252 7.99 -1.56 13.54
N ILE A 253 8.46 -2.18 12.46
CA ILE A 253 8.42 -3.63 12.27
C ILE A 253 9.43 -4.31 13.22
N SER A 254 10.70 -3.89 13.18
CA SER A 254 11.77 -4.52 13.96
C SER A 254 11.57 -4.43 15.47
N ASN A 255 10.96 -3.34 15.98
CA ASN A 255 10.66 -3.19 17.40
C ASN A 255 9.34 -3.84 17.85
N GLY A 256 8.63 -4.52 16.94
CA GLY A 256 7.39 -5.24 17.20
C GLY A 256 6.14 -4.36 17.35
N THR A 257 6.22 -3.05 17.08
CA THR A 257 5.05 -2.15 17.18
C THR A 257 3.97 -2.54 16.18
N ILE A 258 4.33 -2.73 14.90
CA ILE A 258 3.37 -3.13 13.86
C ILE A 258 2.90 -4.58 14.07
N ALA A 259 3.76 -5.46 14.58
CA ALA A 259 3.37 -6.83 14.92
C ALA A 259 2.26 -6.89 15.99
N LYS A 260 2.30 -6.01 16.99
CA LYS A 260 1.22 -5.87 17.99
C LYS A 260 -0.08 -5.39 17.34
N ILE A 261 0.01 -4.44 16.40
CA ILE A 261 -1.15 -3.94 15.67
C ILE A 261 -1.72 -5.06 14.77
N ALA A 262 -0.88 -5.81 14.05
CA ALA A 262 -1.31 -6.93 13.24
C ALA A 262 -2.12 -7.96 14.06
N LYS A 263 -1.59 -8.39 15.20
CA LYS A 263 -2.27 -9.31 16.12
C LYS A 263 -3.62 -8.78 16.61
N LYS A 264 -3.73 -7.47 16.88
CA LYS A 264 -4.99 -6.82 17.29
C LYS A 264 -6.10 -7.01 16.26
N TYR A 265 -5.75 -7.06 14.98
CA TYR A 265 -6.68 -7.19 13.86
C TYR A 265 -6.69 -8.60 13.24
N ASN A 266 -6.15 -9.61 13.95
CA ASN A 266 -6.04 -11.00 13.51
C ASN A 266 -5.28 -11.18 12.19
N LEU A 267 -4.30 -10.31 11.93
CA LEU A 267 -3.35 -10.46 10.83
C LEU A 267 -2.11 -11.20 11.31
N ASP A 268 -1.48 -11.94 10.40
CA ASP A 268 -0.26 -12.68 10.68
C ASP A 268 0.96 -11.74 10.73
N PRO A 269 1.63 -11.60 11.89
CA PRO A 269 2.81 -10.73 11.98
C PRO A 269 4.01 -11.24 11.17
N GLU A 270 4.06 -12.52 10.77
CA GLU A 270 5.15 -13.07 9.98
C GLU A 270 5.11 -12.58 8.52
N LYS A 271 3.95 -12.05 8.09
CA LYS A 271 3.77 -11.41 6.78
C LYS A 271 4.24 -9.95 6.72
N LEU A 272 4.70 -9.37 7.84
CA LEU A 272 5.23 -8.00 7.85
C LEU A 272 6.56 -7.95 7.10
N THR A 273 6.67 -7.04 6.13
CA THR A 273 7.85 -6.92 5.26
C THR A 273 8.08 -5.48 4.82
N THR A 274 9.33 -5.12 4.57
CA THR A 274 9.72 -3.85 3.91
C THR A 274 10.28 -4.10 2.52
N VAL A 275 10.26 -5.35 2.09
CA VAL A 275 10.67 -5.79 0.75
C VAL A 275 9.46 -6.38 0.04
N GLY A 276 9.27 -6.10 -1.22
CA GLY A 276 8.18 -6.64 -2.04
C GLY A 276 8.41 -6.36 -3.51
N GLU A 277 7.95 -7.28 -4.34
CA GLU A 277 7.96 -7.13 -5.79
C GLU A 277 6.63 -6.51 -6.25
N PRO A 278 6.67 -5.59 -7.23
CA PRO A 278 5.45 -4.99 -7.77
C PRO A 278 4.76 -5.91 -8.78
N ILE A 279 3.43 -5.92 -8.75
CA ILE A 279 2.59 -6.58 -9.75
C ILE A 279 2.22 -5.65 -10.92
#